data_ee3ef42476afd4f4552471cfe9585403
#
_entry.id   ee3ef42476afd4f4552471cfe9585403
#
_cell.length_a   1.000
_cell.length_b   1.000
_cell.length_c   1.000
_cell.angle_alpha   90.00
_cell.angle_beta   90.00
_cell.angle_gamma   90.00
#
_symmetry.space_group_name_H-M   'P 1'
#
loop_
_entity.id
_entity.type
_entity.pdbx_description
1 polymer ?
#
loop_
_entity_poly.entity_id
_entity_poly.type
_entity_poly.pdbx_seq_one_letter_code
_entity_poly.pdbx_strand_id
1 'polypeptide(L)'
;EKVDYVIKKDDQVILIVECKHWKDNVEAYTSQLHRYYHVTDTRFAIITNGIIYNFFTDLEKPNVMDNNPFLTVNLANLKDSTIKELVKFTKATFSLDNILESAEALKYVRAFRNEFEKEIQEPSDDFIKLLARRFFEKQINANRLETFSGYLKRAMTSYFNDTINARLK
;
A
#
# COMPACT_ATOMS: atom_id res chain seq x y z
N GLU A 1 -0.96 24.12 18.35
CA GLU A 1 -1.77 23.38 17.37
C GLU A 1 -2.41 22.16 18.05
N LYS A 2 -3.63 21.80 17.70
CA LYS A 2 -4.35 20.67 18.24
C LYS A 2 -4.79 19.79 17.09
N VAL A 3 -4.69 18.48 17.28
CA VAL A 3 -5.31 17.48 16.39
C VAL A 3 -6.85 17.55 16.54
N ASP A 4 -7.59 17.32 15.45
CA ASP A 4 -9.05 17.48 15.47
C ASP A 4 -9.73 16.46 16.37
N TYR A 5 -9.33 15.18 16.30
CA TYR A 5 -9.91 14.12 17.12
C TYR A 5 -8.82 13.19 17.69
N VAL A 6 -9.08 12.72 18.91
CA VAL A 6 -8.27 11.72 19.61
C VAL A 6 -9.19 10.60 20.09
N ILE A 7 -8.88 9.37 19.71
CA ILE A 7 -9.57 8.19 20.21
C ILE A 7 -8.72 7.56 21.29
N LYS A 8 -9.33 7.32 22.45
CA LYS A 8 -8.68 6.71 23.60
C LYS A 8 -9.33 5.36 23.94
N LYS A 9 -8.52 4.45 24.46
CA LYS A 9 -8.94 3.21 25.10
C LYS A 9 -8.17 3.10 26.41
N ASP A 10 -8.90 2.90 27.50
CA ASP A 10 -8.32 2.80 28.86
C ASP A 10 -7.36 4.00 29.18
N ASP A 11 -7.82 5.22 28.88
CA ASP A 11 -7.08 6.50 28.96
C ASP A 11 -5.84 6.62 28.07
N GLN A 12 -5.46 5.61 27.34
CA GLN A 12 -4.37 5.67 26.38
C GLN A 12 -4.85 6.16 25.00
N VAL A 13 -4.08 7.04 24.37
CA VAL A 13 -4.32 7.50 23.01
C VAL A 13 -3.97 6.34 22.05
N ILE A 14 -4.95 5.87 21.31
CA ILE A 14 -4.76 4.76 20.35
C ILE A 14 -4.78 5.23 18.90
N LEU A 15 -5.43 6.36 18.63
CA LEU A 15 -5.60 6.89 17.29
C LEU A 15 -5.79 8.41 17.33
N ILE A 16 -5.13 9.13 16.45
CA ILE A 16 -5.36 10.54 16.17
C ILE A 16 -5.95 10.73 14.79
N VAL A 17 -6.84 11.70 14.63
CA VAL A 17 -7.48 12.00 13.33
C VAL A 17 -7.34 13.50 13.04
N GLU A 18 -6.85 13.80 11.86
CA GLU A 18 -6.78 15.15 11.29
C GLU A 18 -7.74 15.25 10.12
N CYS A 19 -8.62 16.27 10.14
CA CYS A 19 -9.63 16.49 9.13
C CYS A 19 -9.28 17.70 8.26
N LYS A 20 -9.52 17.58 6.97
CA LYS A 20 -9.31 18.64 5.99
C LYS A 20 -10.61 18.92 5.23
N HIS A 21 -10.66 20.06 4.57
CA HIS A 21 -11.79 20.37 3.72
C HIS A 21 -11.90 19.35 2.57
N TRP A 22 -13.12 19.01 2.16
CA TRP A 22 -13.38 17.94 1.19
C TRP A 22 -12.69 18.13 -0.19
N LYS A 23 -12.35 19.37 -0.55
CA LYS A 23 -11.61 19.69 -1.78
C LYS A 23 -10.09 19.58 -1.63
N ASP A 24 -9.59 19.45 -0.41
CA ASP A 24 -8.15 19.44 -0.16
C ASP A 24 -7.55 18.08 -0.56
N ASN A 25 -6.32 18.15 -1.08
CA ASN A 25 -5.50 16.95 -1.21
C ASN A 25 -4.89 16.61 0.15
N VAL A 26 -5.36 15.52 0.75
CA VAL A 26 -4.92 15.09 2.09
C VAL A 26 -3.42 14.82 2.18
N GLU A 27 -2.76 14.44 1.07
CA GLU A 27 -1.32 14.15 1.03
C GLU A 27 -0.47 15.39 1.35
N ALA A 28 -0.94 16.58 0.96
CA ALA A 28 -0.24 17.84 1.21
C ALA A 28 -0.11 18.19 2.71
N TYR A 29 -0.92 17.58 3.57
CA TYR A 29 -0.98 17.87 5.01
C TYR A 29 -0.34 16.79 5.90
N THR A 30 0.28 15.79 5.32
CA THR A 30 0.89 14.68 6.06
C THR A 30 1.97 15.15 7.05
N SER A 31 2.71 16.20 6.73
CA SER A 31 3.73 16.79 7.62
C SER A 31 3.16 17.34 8.94
N GLN A 32 1.92 17.82 8.94
CA GLN A 32 1.24 18.25 10.17
C GLN A 32 0.92 17.03 11.05
N LEU A 33 0.42 15.96 10.45
CA LEU A 33 0.11 14.71 11.15
C LEU A 33 1.37 14.08 11.75
N HIS A 34 2.52 14.10 11.04
CA HIS A 34 3.81 13.65 11.56
C HIS A 34 4.20 14.35 12.87
N ARG A 35 4.02 15.69 12.95
CA ARG A 35 4.33 16.43 14.18
C ARG A 35 3.48 15.98 15.36
N TYR A 36 2.18 15.74 15.14
CA TYR A 36 1.29 15.26 16.20
C TYR A 36 1.63 13.84 16.63
N TYR A 37 1.94 12.98 15.67
CA TYR A 37 2.31 11.59 15.93
C TYR A 37 3.52 11.49 16.87
N HIS A 38 4.55 12.31 16.65
CA HIS A 38 5.75 12.33 17.47
C HIS A 38 5.56 12.77 18.93
N VAL A 39 4.56 13.60 19.20
CA VAL A 39 4.31 14.11 20.56
C VAL A 39 3.22 13.35 21.30
N THR A 40 2.66 12.31 20.65
CA THR A 40 1.67 11.42 21.24
C THR A 40 2.21 9.99 21.22
N ASP A 41 1.88 9.20 22.23
CA ASP A 41 2.22 7.76 22.26
C ASP A 41 1.23 6.94 21.42
N THR A 42 0.66 7.55 20.36
CA THR A 42 -0.29 6.88 19.49
C THR A 42 0.40 5.90 18.55
N ARG A 43 -0.28 4.81 18.21
CA ARG A 43 0.19 3.83 17.23
C ARG A 43 -0.47 3.99 15.85
N PHE A 44 -1.53 4.79 15.76
CA PHE A 44 -2.25 5.03 14.52
C PHE A 44 -2.59 6.50 14.34
N ALA A 45 -2.56 6.93 13.08
CA ALA A 45 -3.03 8.24 12.69
C ALA A 45 -3.87 8.15 11.41
N ILE A 46 -4.86 8.99 11.30
CA ILE A 46 -5.69 9.15 10.11
C ILE A 46 -5.65 10.60 9.68
N ILE A 47 -5.49 10.84 8.38
CA ILE A 47 -5.83 12.11 7.76
C ILE A 47 -6.98 11.88 6.77
N THR A 48 -7.95 12.78 6.78
CA THR A 48 -9.13 12.64 5.93
C THR A 48 -9.66 14.00 5.45
N ASN A 49 -10.27 14.00 4.27
CA ASN A 49 -11.11 15.10 3.80
C ASN A 49 -12.61 14.72 3.74
N GLY A 50 -12.99 13.64 4.44
CA GLY A 50 -14.34 13.12 4.45
C GLY A 50 -14.67 12.15 3.29
N ILE A 51 -13.87 12.15 2.21
CA ILE A 51 -13.99 11.22 1.07
C ILE A 51 -12.83 10.24 1.05
N ILE A 52 -11.61 10.73 1.21
CA ILE A 52 -10.38 9.95 1.28
C ILE A 52 -9.96 9.86 2.75
N TYR A 53 -9.61 8.66 3.19
CA TYR A 53 -9.04 8.36 4.51
C TYR A 53 -7.71 7.66 4.33
N ASN A 54 -6.62 8.27 4.77
CA ASN A 54 -5.29 7.69 4.77
C ASN A 54 -4.91 7.30 6.18
N PHE A 55 -4.63 6.01 6.40
CA PHE A 55 -4.27 5.42 7.67
C PHE A 55 -2.76 5.20 7.73
N PHE A 56 -2.14 5.67 8.81
CA PHE A 56 -0.71 5.59 9.05
C PHE A 56 -0.41 4.88 10.36
N THR A 57 0.78 4.30 10.45
CA THR A 57 1.37 3.70 11.64
C THR A 57 2.90 3.85 11.59
N ASP A 58 3.63 3.21 12.48
CA ASP A 58 5.07 3.30 12.67
C ASP A 58 5.79 1.95 12.48
N LEU A 59 5.55 1.29 11.34
CA LEU A 59 6.13 -0.03 11.03
C LEU A 59 7.64 0.01 10.80
N GLU A 60 8.17 1.11 10.24
CA GLU A 60 9.59 1.22 9.90
C GLU A 60 10.44 1.55 11.12
N LYS A 61 9.96 2.43 11.97
CA LYS A 61 10.67 2.88 13.16
C LYS A 61 9.68 3.23 14.26
N PRO A 62 9.79 2.61 15.43
CA PRO A 62 8.88 2.89 16.55
C PRO A 62 8.75 4.38 16.84
N ASN A 63 7.52 4.83 17.04
CA ASN A 63 7.14 6.22 17.34
C ASN A 63 7.53 7.24 16.24
N VAL A 64 7.76 6.76 15.01
CA VAL A 64 7.97 7.59 13.82
C VAL A 64 6.97 7.17 12.77
N MET A 65 5.97 8.01 12.52
CA MET A 65 4.96 7.71 11.51
C MET A 65 5.59 7.45 10.14
N ASP A 66 5.20 6.36 9.49
CA ASP A 66 5.65 6.02 8.13
C ASP A 66 5.24 7.11 7.13
N ASN A 67 6.05 7.31 6.09
CA ASN A 67 5.77 8.33 5.07
C ASN A 67 4.55 8.00 4.20
N ASN A 68 4.26 6.71 4.02
CA ASN A 68 3.16 6.24 3.19
C ASN A 68 2.06 5.61 4.06
N PRO A 69 0.77 5.86 3.74
CA PRO A 69 -0.32 5.20 4.42
C PRO A 69 -0.28 3.69 4.13
N PHE A 70 -0.50 2.86 5.14
CA PHE A 70 -0.66 1.42 4.95
C PHE A 70 -2.02 1.06 4.34
N LEU A 71 -3.05 1.87 4.60
CA LEU A 71 -4.40 1.71 4.06
C LEU A 71 -4.92 3.07 3.56
N THR A 72 -5.43 3.11 2.33
CA THR A 72 -6.16 4.24 1.78
C THR A 72 -7.58 3.81 1.46
N VAL A 73 -8.56 4.52 1.99
CA VAL A 73 -9.99 4.29 1.76
C VAL A 73 -10.55 5.46 0.98
N ASN A 74 -11.17 5.16 -0.15
CA ASN A 74 -11.96 6.15 -0.91
C ASN A 74 -13.44 5.76 -0.79
N LEU A 75 -14.23 6.56 -0.06
CA LEU A 75 -15.66 6.28 0.15
C LEU A 75 -16.49 6.37 -1.13
N ALA A 76 -16.04 7.15 -2.11
CA ALA A 76 -16.69 7.21 -3.42
C ALA A 76 -16.44 5.96 -4.30
N ASN A 77 -15.44 5.13 -3.93
CA ASN A 77 -15.09 3.91 -4.66
C ASN A 77 -14.60 2.83 -3.68
N LEU A 78 -15.52 2.34 -2.86
CA LEU A 78 -15.25 1.28 -1.88
C LEU A 78 -15.13 -0.08 -2.57
N LYS A 79 -14.09 -0.83 -2.18
CA LYS A 79 -13.88 -2.23 -2.59
C LYS A 79 -14.12 -3.15 -1.40
N ASP A 80 -14.62 -4.36 -1.65
CA ASP A 80 -14.86 -5.36 -0.60
C ASP A 80 -13.62 -5.66 0.25
N SER A 81 -12.44 -5.68 -0.38
CA SER A 81 -11.17 -5.84 0.34
C SER A 81 -10.91 -4.70 1.32
N THR A 82 -11.24 -3.47 0.95
CA THR A 82 -11.08 -2.27 1.79
C THR A 82 -12.07 -2.32 2.97
N ILE A 83 -13.30 -2.76 2.75
CA ILE A 83 -14.31 -2.91 3.80
C ILE A 83 -13.85 -3.91 4.86
N LYS A 84 -13.26 -5.04 4.45
CA LYS A 84 -12.70 -6.04 5.37
C LYS A 84 -11.61 -5.47 6.27
N GLU A 85 -10.77 -4.60 5.75
CA GLU A 85 -9.75 -3.92 6.57
C GLU A 85 -10.37 -2.88 7.52
N LEU A 86 -11.36 -2.10 7.05
CA LEU A 86 -12.06 -1.12 7.90
C LEU A 86 -12.77 -1.75 9.10
N VAL A 87 -13.34 -2.93 8.95
CA VAL A 87 -14.02 -3.64 10.05
C VAL A 87 -13.08 -3.85 11.25
N LYS A 88 -11.78 -4.02 11.03
CA LYS A 88 -10.78 -4.19 12.11
C LYS A 88 -10.66 -2.95 13.02
N PHE A 89 -11.06 -1.77 12.53
CA PHE A 89 -11.06 -0.51 13.29
C PHE A 89 -12.38 -0.25 14.03
N THR A 90 -13.36 -1.14 13.93
CA THR A 90 -14.61 -0.99 14.69
C THR A 90 -14.39 -1.31 16.18
N LYS A 91 -15.18 -0.65 17.05
CA LYS A 91 -15.08 -0.85 18.50
C LYS A 91 -15.13 -2.31 18.93
N ALA A 92 -15.91 -3.14 18.21
CA ALA A 92 -16.11 -4.55 18.55
C ALA A 92 -14.91 -5.44 18.20
N THR A 93 -14.14 -5.07 17.16
CA THR A 93 -13.06 -5.92 16.62
C THR A 93 -11.68 -5.28 16.77
N PHE A 94 -11.60 -4.08 17.35
CA PHE A 94 -10.35 -3.36 17.52
C PHE A 94 -9.35 -4.13 18.38
N SER A 95 -8.26 -4.55 17.74
CA SER A 95 -7.08 -5.13 18.38
C SER A 95 -5.84 -4.49 17.78
N LEU A 96 -4.99 -3.91 18.63
CA LEU A 96 -3.77 -3.23 18.20
C LEU A 96 -2.87 -4.16 17.39
N ASP A 97 -2.62 -5.37 17.91
CA ASP A 97 -1.73 -6.35 17.28
C ASP A 97 -2.28 -6.80 15.92
N ASN A 98 -3.56 -7.14 15.83
CA ASN A 98 -4.19 -7.56 14.57
C ASN A 98 -4.15 -6.46 13.50
N ILE A 99 -4.26 -5.19 13.90
CA ILE A 99 -4.17 -4.07 12.95
C ILE A 99 -2.73 -3.87 12.50
N LEU A 100 -1.75 -3.99 13.39
CA LEU A 100 -0.32 -3.88 13.04
C LEU A 100 0.12 -4.99 12.09
N GLU A 101 -0.25 -6.25 12.35
CA GLU A 101 0.00 -7.37 11.44
C GLU A 101 -0.63 -7.13 10.05
N SER A 102 -1.88 -6.62 10.05
CA SER A 102 -2.56 -6.27 8.80
C SER A 102 -1.89 -5.12 8.07
N ALA A 103 -1.43 -4.10 8.80
CA ALA A 103 -0.74 -2.95 8.23
C ALA A 103 0.57 -3.37 7.57
N GLU A 104 1.34 -4.25 8.22
CA GLU A 104 2.57 -4.81 7.66
C GLU A 104 2.29 -5.61 6.38
N ALA A 105 1.30 -6.51 6.42
CA ALA A 105 0.90 -7.28 5.24
C ALA A 105 0.46 -6.38 4.09
N LEU A 106 -0.38 -5.38 4.34
CA LEU A 106 -0.86 -4.43 3.33
C LEU A 106 0.29 -3.61 2.73
N LYS A 107 1.26 -3.19 3.55
CA LYS A 107 2.45 -2.46 3.10
C LYS A 107 3.26 -3.30 2.10
N TYR A 108 3.58 -4.55 2.44
CA TYR A 108 4.38 -5.40 1.57
C TYR A 108 3.61 -5.86 0.33
N VAL A 109 2.33 -6.20 0.46
CA VAL A 109 1.48 -6.52 -0.71
C VAL A 109 1.43 -5.33 -1.68
N ARG A 110 1.29 -4.11 -1.18
CA ARG A 110 1.34 -2.89 -2.02
C ARG A 110 2.70 -2.72 -2.69
N ALA A 111 3.79 -2.89 -1.94
CA ALA A 111 5.15 -2.76 -2.47
C ALA A 111 5.39 -3.78 -3.60
N PHE A 112 5.07 -5.07 -3.37
CA PHE A 112 5.18 -6.10 -4.39
C PHE A 112 4.31 -5.80 -5.61
N ARG A 113 3.09 -5.35 -5.41
CA ARG A 113 2.21 -4.99 -6.52
C ARG A 113 2.81 -3.88 -7.38
N ASN A 114 3.34 -2.82 -6.75
CA ASN A 114 3.96 -1.72 -7.48
C ASN A 114 5.18 -2.17 -8.28
N GLU A 115 6.01 -3.06 -7.70
CA GLU A 115 7.15 -3.63 -8.43
C GLU A 115 6.68 -4.53 -9.58
N PHE A 116 5.65 -5.37 -9.37
CA PHE A 116 5.03 -6.14 -10.46
C PHE A 116 4.51 -5.27 -11.59
N GLU A 117 3.83 -4.17 -11.27
CA GLU A 117 3.29 -3.24 -12.28
C GLU A 117 4.42 -2.63 -13.12
N LYS A 118 5.57 -2.26 -12.50
CA LYS A 118 6.77 -1.78 -13.22
C LYS A 118 7.33 -2.86 -14.14
N GLU A 119 7.55 -4.06 -13.62
CA GLU A 119 8.11 -5.18 -14.38
C GLU A 119 7.19 -5.63 -15.54
N ILE A 120 5.87 -5.50 -15.38
CA ILE A 120 4.92 -5.78 -16.47
C ILE A 120 4.99 -4.72 -17.57
N GLN A 121 5.13 -3.44 -17.19
CA GLN A 121 5.20 -2.35 -18.17
C GLN A 121 6.55 -2.33 -18.88
N GLU A 122 7.63 -2.42 -18.10
CA GLU A 122 9.00 -2.38 -18.61
C GLU A 122 9.90 -3.32 -17.80
N PRO A 123 10.02 -4.59 -18.24
CA PRO A 123 10.82 -5.58 -17.53
C PRO A 123 12.26 -5.15 -17.38
N SER A 124 12.76 -5.16 -16.14
CA SER A 124 14.15 -4.89 -15.83
C SER A 124 15.09 -6.00 -16.35
N ASP A 125 16.33 -5.65 -16.62
CA ASP A 125 17.37 -6.62 -17.02
C ASP A 125 17.49 -7.78 -16.04
N ASP A 126 17.40 -7.49 -14.74
CA ASP A 126 17.54 -8.51 -13.70
C ASP A 126 16.32 -9.42 -13.64
N PHE A 127 15.12 -8.88 -13.86
CA PHE A 127 13.91 -9.70 -13.95
C PHE A 127 13.92 -10.61 -15.16
N ILE A 128 14.36 -10.11 -16.34
CA ILE A 128 14.53 -10.90 -17.55
C ILE A 128 15.55 -12.03 -17.31
N LYS A 129 16.73 -11.71 -16.72
CA LYS A 129 17.75 -12.71 -16.40
C LYS A 129 17.27 -13.75 -15.40
N LEU A 130 16.53 -13.32 -14.36
CA LEU A 130 15.96 -14.22 -13.36
C LEU A 130 15.07 -15.30 -13.98
N LEU A 131 14.19 -14.89 -14.89
CA LEU A 131 13.28 -15.81 -15.58
C LEU A 131 14.03 -16.66 -16.61
N ALA A 132 14.86 -16.04 -17.43
CA ALA A 132 15.56 -16.72 -18.52
C ALA A 132 16.51 -17.82 -18.02
N ARG A 133 17.19 -17.65 -16.90
CA ARG A 133 18.07 -18.65 -16.30
C ARG A 133 17.37 -19.96 -15.92
N ARG A 134 16.06 -20.00 -15.87
CA ARG A 134 15.29 -21.22 -15.58
C ARG A 134 15.20 -22.18 -16.76
N PHE A 135 15.47 -21.70 -17.99
CA PHE A 135 15.37 -22.47 -19.23
C PHE A 135 16.51 -22.19 -20.23
N PHE A 136 17.41 -21.26 -19.92
CA PHE A 136 18.52 -20.89 -20.79
C PHE A 136 19.84 -20.85 -20.00
N GLU A 137 20.71 -21.81 -20.28
CA GLU A 137 21.95 -22.03 -19.53
C GLU A 137 23.14 -21.19 -20.03
N LYS A 138 23.06 -20.65 -21.26
CA LYS A 138 24.15 -19.89 -21.84
C LYS A 138 24.20 -18.47 -21.28
N GLN A 139 25.36 -17.82 -21.46
CA GLN A 139 25.53 -16.42 -21.06
C GLN A 139 24.56 -15.50 -21.82
N ILE A 140 23.91 -14.62 -21.09
CA ILE A 140 22.98 -13.62 -21.63
C ILE A 140 23.75 -12.32 -21.82
N ASN A 141 24.14 -12.02 -23.06
CA ASN A 141 24.73 -10.75 -23.44
C ASN A 141 23.65 -9.68 -23.75
N ALA A 142 24.06 -8.44 -24.00
CA ALA A 142 23.15 -7.32 -24.25
C ALA A 142 22.13 -7.58 -25.39
N ASN A 143 22.58 -8.09 -26.53
CA ASN A 143 21.70 -8.39 -27.68
C ASN A 143 20.68 -9.49 -27.33
N ARG A 144 21.10 -10.50 -26.57
CA ARG A 144 20.21 -11.57 -26.12
C ARG A 144 19.18 -11.05 -25.11
N LEU A 145 19.61 -10.14 -24.24
CA LEU A 145 18.76 -9.52 -23.24
C LEU A 145 17.65 -8.70 -23.91
N GLU A 146 17.97 -7.89 -24.90
CA GLU A 146 17.00 -7.13 -25.71
C GLU A 146 15.99 -8.07 -26.40
N THR A 147 16.51 -9.16 -26.99
CA THR A 147 15.65 -10.17 -27.62
C THR A 147 14.69 -10.81 -26.61
N PHE A 148 15.19 -11.18 -25.43
CA PHE A 148 14.39 -11.79 -24.37
C PHE A 148 13.39 -10.82 -23.76
N SER A 149 13.72 -9.52 -23.66
CA SER A 149 12.77 -8.48 -23.29
C SER A 149 11.54 -8.48 -24.20
N GLY A 150 11.76 -8.51 -25.52
CA GLY A 150 10.69 -8.58 -26.50
C GLY A 150 9.84 -9.86 -26.36
N TYR A 151 10.48 -11.01 -26.12
CA TYR A 151 9.76 -12.27 -25.93
C TYR A 151 8.96 -12.28 -24.63
N LEU A 152 9.52 -11.75 -23.54
CA LEU A 152 8.85 -11.68 -22.26
C LEU A 152 7.61 -10.78 -22.32
N LYS A 153 7.71 -9.57 -22.93
CA LYS A 153 6.56 -8.68 -23.14
C LYS A 153 5.43 -9.37 -23.93
N ARG A 154 5.77 -10.11 -24.97
CA ARG A 154 4.79 -10.88 -25.75
C ARG A 154 4.15 -12.00 -24.94
N ALA A 155 4.95 -12.74 -24.17
CA ALA A 155 4.46 -13.82 -23.33
C ALA A 155 3.52 -13.29 -22.23
N MET A 156 3.86 -12.18 -21.56
CA MET A 156 2.99 -11.54 -20.58
C MET A 156 1.67 -11.09 -21.20
N THR A 157 1.71 -10.42 -22.35
CA THR A 157 0.49 -9.98 -23.06
C THR A 157 -0.41 -11.15 -23.39
N SER A 158 0.16 -12.24 -23.94
CA SER A 158 -0.61 -13.47 -24.26
C SER A 158 -1.25 -14.06 -23.01
N TYR A 159 -0.47 -14.22 -21.94
CA TYR A 159 -0.96 -14.79 -20.68
C TYR A 159 -2.11 -13.99 -20.07
N PHE A 160 -2.00 -12.64 -20.04
CA PHE A 160 -3.07 -11.80 -19.53
C PHE A 160 -4.33 -11.88 -20.38
N ASN A 161 -4.20 -11.88 -21.73
CA ASN A 161 -5.35 -12.01 -22.63
C ASN A 161 -6.05 -13.36 -22.42
N ASP A 162 -5.30 -14.45 -22.32
CA ASP A 162 -5.86 -15.78 -22.07
C ASP A 162 -6.57 -15.86 -20.72
N THR A 163 -5.99 -15.24 -19.67
CA THR A 163 -6.58 -15.19 -18.32
C THR A 163 -7.87 -14.38 -18.30
N ILE A 164 -7.92 -13.24 -18.98
CA ILE A 164 -9.14 -12.42 -19.12
C ILE A 164 -10.22 -13.19 -19.87
N ASN A 165 -9.87 -13.80 -20.99
CA ASN A 165 -10.81 -14.56 -21.81
C ASN A 165 -11.38 -15.79 -21.07
N ALA A 166 -10.58 -16.44 -20.23
CA ALA A 166 -11.03 -17.55 -19.40
C ALA A 166 -12.04 -17.15 -18.31
N ARG A 167 -11.99 -15.89 -17.85
CA ARG A 167 -12.93 -15.35 -16.83
C ARG A 167 -14.24 -14.81 -17.43
N LEU A 168 -14.26 -14.57 -18.73
CA LEU A 168 -15.44 -14.06 -19.45
C LEU A 168 -16.32 -15.18 -20.04
N LYS A 169 -15.87 -16.42 -19.94
CA LYS A 169 -16.63 -17.63 -20.29
C LYS A 169 -17.31 -18.21 -19.05
#